data_ce28ee3a8b42c683b2d15436c05d2f49
#
_entry.id   ce28ee3a8b42c683b2d15436c05d2f49
#
_cell.length_a   1.000
_cell.length_b   1.000
_cell.length_c   1.000
_cell.angle_alpha   90.00
_cell.angle_beta   90.00
_cell.angle_gamma   90.00
#
_symmetry.space_group_name_H-M   'P 1'
#
loop_
_entity.id
_entity.type
_entity.pdbx_description
1 polymer ?
#
loop_
_entity_poly.entity_id
_entity_poly.type
_entity_poly.pdbx_seq_one_letter_code
_entity_poly.pdbx_strand_id
1 'polypeptide(L)'
;MKSEIKIIECPRDAMQGIDQFIPTQKKADYINTLIKVGYDVIDFGSFVSPKSVPQMRDTARVLELLELQNNTSLLSIVLNKRGALEASFCDEIKIIGYPLSISEIFQKKNSNKSISSSLDLIDDIQNLCIKKNKTLLIYLSMAFGNPYGEHWSNELLFSYLKKMKEKGVTMVSLADTIGNSTEQSIYDLYKDSNSSFNIDIGLHLHSKASDVSLKIDSAWNAGCRRFDVAINGHGGCPFAQNELIGNIPTEMLLNFLFSKNINHSIDMLAFESACNEAKKTFNL
;
A
#
# COMPACT_ATOMS: atom_id res chain seq x y z
N MET A 1 -16.21 -1.24 -20.14
CA MET A 1 -15.79 0.17 -20.06
C MET A 1 -14.45 0.21 -19.33
N LYS A 2 -13.56 1.15 -19.63
CA LYS A 2 -12.28 1.28 -18.92
C LYS A 2 -12.56 1.79 -17.49
N SER A 3 -11.90 1.20 -16.47
CA SER A 3 -12.00 1.69 -15.09
C SER A 3 -11.46 3.11 -14.98
N GLU A 4 -12.15 3.96 -14.23
CA GLU A 4 -11.73 5.34 -13.93
C GLU A 4 -10.82 5.42 -12.70
N ILE A 5 -10.66 4.33 -11.99
CA ILE A 5 -9.92 4.22 -10.74
C ILE A 5 -9.05 2.96 -10.75
N LYS A 6 -7.91 3.01 -10.08
CA LYS A 6 -7.07 1.86 -9.74
C LYS A 6 -7.20 1.55 -8.26
N ILE A 7 -7.40 0.30 -7.92
CA ILE A 7 -7.56 -0.16 -6.54
C ILE A 7 -6.43 -1.14 -6.21
N ILE A 8 -5.68 -0.84 -5.15
CA ILE A 8 -4.69 -1.73 -4.55
C ILE A 8 -5.30 -2.34 -3.29
N GLU A 9 -5.61 -3.62 -3.32
CA GLU A 9 -6.03 -4.35 -2.13
C GLU A 9 -4.80 -4.81 -1.34
N CYS A 10 -4.81 -4.60 -0.02
CA CYS A 10 -3.63 -4.77 0.85
C CYS A 10 -3.77 -5.92 1.88
N PRO A 11 -4.01 -7.19 1.48
CA PRO A 11 -4.11 -8.31 2.41
C PRO A 11 -2.83 -8.52 3.23
N ARG A 12 -1.64 -8.21 2.69
CA ARG A 12 -0.37 -8.29 3.43
C ARG A 12 -0.37 -7.36 4.63
N ASP A 13 -0.80 -6.11 4.43
CA ASP A 13 -0.89 -5.11 5.50
C ASP A 13 -1.92 -5.51 6.54
N ALA A 14 -3.06 -5.99 6.10
CA ALA A 14 -4.13 -6.51 6.95
C ALA A 14 -3.65 -7.67 7.84
N MET A 15 -2.80 -8.55 7.33
CA MET A 15 -2.33 -9.74 8.05
C MET A 15 -1.11 -9.49 8.94
N GLN A 16 -0.22 -8.55 8.59
CA GLN A 16 1.12 -8.46 9.20
C GLN A 16 1.12 -8.21 10.71
N GLY A 17 0.09 -7.56 11.24
CA GLY A 17 -0.06 -7.24 12.66
C GLY A 17 -0.76 -8.32 13.48
N ILE A 18 -1.14 -9.47 12.88
CA ILE A 18 -1.82 -10.55 13.59
C ILE A 18 -0.80 -11.43 14.30
N ASP A 19 -0.93 -11.58 15.61
CA ASP A 19 0.00 -12.35 16.45
C ASP A 19 -0.01 -13.85 16.10
N GLN A 20 -1.21 -14.43 15.92
CA GLN A 20 -1.35 -15.82 15.54
C GLN A 20 -0.95 -16.01 14.07
N PHE A 21 0.01 -16.91 13.82
CA PHE A 21 0.42 -17.21 12.45
C PHE A 21 -0.73 -17.81 11.64
N ILE A 22 -1.08 -17.14 10.55
CA ILE A 22 -2.06 -17.63 9.59
C ILE A 22 -1.39 -18.69 8.73
N PRO A 23 -1.94 -19.92 8.62
CA PRO A 23 -1.37 -20.99 7.79
C PRO A 23 -1.21 -20.55 6.33
N THR A 24 -0.12 -20.99 5.69
CA THR A 24 0.22 -20.65 4.29
C THR A 24 -0.95 -20.89 3.33
N GLN A 25 -1.61 -22.07 3.43
CA GLN A 25 -2.75 -22.38 2.59
C GLN A 25 -3.90 -21.39 2.79
N LYS A 26 -4.19 -21.03 4.03
CA LYS A 26 -5.27 -20.07 4.35
C LYS A 26 -5.00 -18.68 3.78
N LYS A 27 -3.73 -18.23 3.80
CA LYS A 27 -3.31 -16.99 3.12
C LYS A 27 -3.51 -17.08 1.61
N ALA A 28 -3.08 -18.19 1.01
CA ALA A 28 -3.22 -18.42 -0.43
C ALA A 28 -4.69 -18.47 -0.84
N ASP A 29 -5.53 -19.18 -0.09
CA ASP A 29 -6.96 -19.28 -0.36
C ASP A 29 -7.62 -17.89 -0.33
N TYR A 30 -7.32 -17.08 0.70
CA TYR A 30 -7.81 -15.71 0.79
C TYR A 30 -7.34 -14.85 -0.40
N ILE A 31 -6.04 -14.86 -0.73
CA ILE A 31 -5.52 -14.08 -1.84
C ILE A 31 -6.10 -14.56 -3.17
N ASN A 32 -6.32 -15.87 -3.36
CA ASN A 32 -6.98 -16.41 -4.55
C ASN A 32 -8.43 -15.92 -4.69
N THR A 33 -9.16 -15.71 -3.58
CA THR A 33 -10.48 -15.05 -3.66
C THR A 33 -10.36 -13.60 -4.08
N LEU A 34 -9.35 -12.85 -3.59
CA LEU A 34 -9.08 -11.48 -3.99
C LEU A 34 -8.70 -11.35 -5.47
N ILE A 35 -7.92 -12.29 -6.01
CA ILE A 35 -7.56 -12.32 -7.44
C ILE A 35 -8.84 -12.42 -8.30
N LYS A 36 -9.83 -13.19 -7.90
CA LYS A 36 -11.12 -13.33 -8.61
C LYS A 36 -11.94 -12.04 -8.61
N VAL A 37 -11.76 -11.18 -7.61
CA VAL A 37 -12.43 -9.87 -7.52
C VAL A 37 -12.03 -8.92 -8.66
N GLY A 38 -10.81 -9.05 -9.19
CA GLY A 38 -10.32 -8.23 -10.30
C GLY A 38 -9.76 -6.88 -9.90
N TYR A 39 -9.12 -6.78 -8.74
CA TYR A 39 -8.32 -5.60 -8.35
C TYR A 39 -7.19 -5.35 -9.35
N ASP A 40 -6.81 -4.08 -9.53
CA ASP A 40 -5.66 -3.72 -10.38
C ASP A 40 -4.35 -4.26 -9.80
N VAL A 41 -4.20 -4.18 -8.47
CA VAL A 41 -3.02 -4.64 -7.75
C VAL A 41 -3.45 -5.31 -6.44
N ILE A 42 -2.72 -6.35 -6.04
CA ILE A 42 -2.82 -6.97 -4.71
C ILE A 42 -1.43 -6.92 -4.04
N ASP A 43 -1.34 -6.24 -2.89
CA ASP A 43 -0.19 -6.30 -1.99
C ASP A 43 -0.27 -7.61 -1.20
N PHE A 44 0.28 -8.67 -1.80
CA PHE A 44 0.05 -10.06 -1.35
C PHE A 44 1.01 -10.53 -0.27
N GLY A 45 2.20 -9.89 -0.16
CA GLY A 45 3.22 -10.41 0.74
C GLY A 45 4.46 -9.53 0.83
N SER A 46 5.49 -10.01 1.52
CA SER A 46 6.75 -9.28 1.63
C SER A 46 7.96 -10.20 1.75
N PHE A 47 9.08 -9.78 1.15
CA PHE A 47 10.39 -10.41 1.29
C PHE A 47 11.24 -9.66 2.33
N VAL A 48 10.66 -9.42 3.50
CA VAL A 48 11.34 -8.84 4.66
C VAL A 48 11.89 -9.93 5.58
N SER A 49 12.69 -9.54 6.57
CA SER A 49 13.20 -10.51 7.54
C SER A 49 12.05 -11.18 8.31
N PRO A 50 12.00 -12.53 8.39
CA PRO A 50 11.03 -13.25 9.22
C PRO A 50 11.07 -12.88 10.70
N LYS A 51 12.21 -12.33 11.18
CA LYS A 51 12.33 -11.82 12.54
C LYS A 51 11.57 -10.52 12.73
N SER A 52 11.48 -9.69 11.67
CA SER A 52 10.78 -8.40 11.73
C SER A 52 9.29 -8.55 11.49
N VAL A 53 8.91 -9.43 10.54
CA VAL A 53 7.50 -9.70 10.20
C VAL A 53 7.30 -11.22 10.11
N PRO A 54 7.12 -11.90 11.26
CA PRO A 54 6.99 -13.37 11.29
C PRO A 54 5.81 -13.88 10.45
N GLN A 55 4.76 -13.08 10.32
CA GLN A 55 3.56 -13.42 9.56
C GLN A 55 3.86 -13.62 8.06
N MET A 56 4.86 -12.92 7.51
CA MET A 56 5.19 -12.96 6.08
C MET A 56 6.36 -13.91 5.72
N ARG A 57 6.81 -14.77 6.66
CA ARG A 57 7.95 -15.66 6.45
C ARG A 57 7.78 -16.69 5.33
N ASP A 58 6.55 -16.93 4.92
CA ASP A 58 6.13 -17.93 3.93
C ASP A 58 5.67 -17.30 2.59
N THR A 59 5.95 -16.01 2.35
CA THR A 59 5.51 -15.28 1.15
C THR A 59 5.83 -16.02 -0.16
N ALA A 60 7.04 -16.58 -0.29
CA ALA A 60 7.41 -17.34 -1.49
C ALA A 60 6.53 -18.59 -1.66
N ARG A 61 6.20 -19.29 -0.57
CA ARG A 61 5.33 -20.46 -0.63
C ARG A 61 3.87 -20.08 -0.90
N VAL A 62 3.41 -18.96 -0.37
CA VAL A 62 2.09 -18.41 -0.71
C VAL A 62 2.04 -18.16 -2.21
N LEU A 63 3.04 -17.47 -2.79
CA LEU A 63 3.11 -17.18 -4.23
C LEU A 63 2.95 -18.42 -5.11
N GLU A 64 3.61 -19.54 -4.76
CA GLU A 64 3.52 -20.81 -5.48
C GLU A 64 2.09 -21.42 -5.50
N LEU A 65 1.23 -20.99 -4.57
CA LEU A 65 -0.15 -21.47 -4.44
C LEU A 65 -1.18 -20.52 -5.06
N LEU A 66 -0.73 -19.38 -5.63
CA LEU A 66 -1.65 -18.40 -6.23
C LEU A 66 -2.08 -18.83 -7.64
N GLU A 67 -3.36 -18.67 -7.91
CA GLU A 67 -4.01 -18.96 -9.20
C GLU A 67 -4.16 -17.65 -9.99
N LEU A 68 -3.11 -17.23 -10.68
CA LEU A 68 -3.10 -15.99 -11.45
C LEU A 68 -3.85 -16.17 -12.77
N GLN A 69 -5.08 -15.70 -12.84
CA GLN A 69 -5.96 -15.87 -14.01
C GLN A 69 -6.39 -14.55 -14.66
N ASN A 70 -6.15 -13.41 -14.03
CA ASN A 70 -6.66 -12.10 -14.44
C ASN A 70 -5.54 -11.10 -14.68
N ASN A 71 -5.92 -9.87 -15.06
CA ASN A 71 -5.00 -8.75 -15.24
C ASN A 71 -4.50 -8.13 -13.92
N THR A 72 -4.75 -8.77 -12.78
CA THR A 72 -4.30 -8.32 -11.46
C THR A 72 -2.77 -8.43 -11.35
N SER A 73 -2.14 -7.34 -10.99
CA SER A 73 -0.70 -7.30 -10.72
C SER A 73 -0.41 -7.63 -9.26
N LEU A 74 0.61 -8.45 -8.99
CA LEU A 74 1.08 -8.68 -7.63
C LEU A 74 2.12 -7.64 -7.23
N LEU A 75 1.94 -7.09 -6.04
CA LEU A 75 2.86 -6.21 -5.33
C LEU A 75 3.45 -6.96 -4.13
N SER A 76 4.75 -6.84 -3.91
CA SER A 76 5.43 -7.34 -2.72
C SER A 76 6.32 -6.29 -2.08
N ILE A 77 6.27 -6.18 -0.75
CA ILE A 77 7.08 -5.23 0.02
C ILE A 77 8.47 -5.77 0.28
N VAL A 78 9.46 -4.90 0.17
CA VAL A 78 10.86 -5.18 0.49
C VAL A 78 11.46 -4.08 1.37
N LEU A 79 12.45 -4.42 2.23
CA LEU A 79 13.15 -3.46 3.09
C LEU A 79 14.67 -3.46 2.87
N ASN A 80 15.19 -4.30 1.99
CA ASN A 80 16.62 -4.40 1.74
C ASN A 80 16.90 -5.01 0.35
N LYS A 81 18.17 -4.95 -0.06
CA LYS A 81 18.63 -5.44 -1.37
C LYS A 81 18.38 -6.94 -1.57
N ARG A 82 18.54 -7.76 -0.50
CA ARG A 82 18.27 -9.20 -0.59
C ARG A 82 16.82 -9.47 -0.93
N GLY A 83 15.87 -8.91 -0.16
CA GLY A 83 14.43 -9.08 -0.43
C GLY A 83 14.02 -8.55 -1.80
N ALA A 84 14.61 -7.41 -2.24
CA ALA A 84 14.38 -6.90 -3.58
C ALA A 84 14.86 -7.85 -4.66
N LEU A 85 16.04 -8.46 -4.46
CA LEU A 85 16.59 -9.47 -5.37
C LEU A 85 15.68 -10.71 -5.43
N GLU A 86 15.30 -11.27 -4.28
CA GLU A 86 14.38 -12.41 -4.19
C GLU A 86 13.07 -12.12 -4.92
N ALA A 87 12.39 -11.00 -4.61
CA ALA A 87 11.16 -10.59 -5.28
C ALA A 87 11.34 -10.38 -6.80
N SER A 88 12.50 -9.90 -7.23
CA SER A 88 12.77 -9.61 -8.64
C SER A 88 12.88 -10.85 -9.53
N PHE A 89 13.17 -12.01 -8.95
CA PHE A 89 13.23 -13.29 -9.67
C PHE A 89 11.89 -13.99 -9.80
N CYS A 90 10.85 -13.52 -9.10
CA CYS A 90 9.50 -14.03 -9.25
C CYS A 90 8.80 -13.29 -10.39
N ASP A 91 8.55 -13.96 -11.51
CA ASP A 91 7.97 -13.33 -12.71
C ASP A 91 6.54 -12.85 -12.51
N GLU A 92 5.82 -13.44 -11.57
CA GLU A 92 4.45 -13.10 -11.17
C GLU A 92 4.38 -11.74 -10.47
N ILE A 93 5.43 -11.33 -9.75
CA ILE A 93 5.49 -10.04 -9.07
C ILE A 93 5.80 -8.96 -10.11
N LYS A 94 4.88 -8.04 -10.31
CA LYS A 94 5.05 -6.92 -11.25
C LYS A 94 5.51 -5.64 -10.57
N ILE A 95 5.19 -5.48 -9.28
CA ILE A 95 5.47 -4.28 -8.51
C ILE A 95 6.26 -4.65 -7.26
N ILE A 96 7.37 -3.96 -7.04
CA ILE A 96 8.15 -4.04 -5.80
C ILE A 96 7.85 -2.77 -4.99
N GLY A 97 7.33 -2.92 -3.78
CA GLY A 97 7.02 -1.82 -2.87
C GLY A 97 8.13 -1.58 -1.87
N TYR A 98 8.53 -0.33 -1.69
CA TYR A 98 9.50 0.07 -0.67
C TYR A 98 8.96 1.22 0.19
N PRO A 99 8.85 1.07 1.53
CA PRO A 99 8.46 2.13 2.42
C PRO A 99 9.66 3.05 2.72
N LEU A 100 9.56 4.30 2.28
CA LEU A 100 10.47 5.38 2.64
C LEU A 100 9.73 6.38 3.54
N SER A 101 10.29 6.76 4.68
CA SER A 101 9.71 7.80 5.50
C SER A 101 10.38 9.16 5.29
N ILE A 102 9.59 10.23 5.45
CA ILE A 102 10.12 11.58 5.59
C ILE A 102 10.49 11.95 7.04
N SER A 103 10.19 11.05 7.99
CA SER A 103 10.61 11.13 9.40
C SER A 103 11.81 10.20 9.64
N GLU A 104 12.92 10.74 10.09
CA GLU A 104 14.15 9.96 10.36
C GLU A 104 13.93 8.98 11.53
N ILE A 105 13.19 9.42 12.56
CA ILE A 105 12.86 8.56 13.71
C ILE A 105 12.03 7.36 13.26
N PHE A 106 10.97 7.60 12.44
CA PHE A 106 10.15 6.52 11.94
C PHE A 106 10.93 5.61 10.99
N GLN A 107 11.75 6.17 10.09
CA GLN A 107 12.56 5.39 9.16
C GLN A 107 13.47 4.40 9.91
N LYS A 108 14.13 4.85 10.98
CA LYS A 108 14.96 3.99 11.83
C LYS A 108 14.14 2.91 12.54
N LYS A 109 12.97 3.26 13.09
CA LYS A 109 12.08 2.29 13.76
C LYS A 109 11.56 1.23 12.79
N ASN A 110 11.14 1.63 11.60
CA ASN A 110 10.50 0.74 10.63
C ASN A 110 11.49 -0.17 9.88
N SER A 111 12.65 0.36 9.49
CA SER A 111 13.59 -0.37 8.62
C SER A 111 14.99 -0.56 9.19
N ASN A 112 15.25 0.00 10.39
CA ASN A 112 16.58 0.05 11.02
C ASN A 112 17.64 0.73 10.11
N LYS A 113 17.23 1.72 9.31
CA LYS A 113 18.07 2.49 8.39
C LYS A 113 17.82 3.98 8.54
N SER A 114 18.82 4.79 8.20
CA SER A 114 18.62 6.22 8.00
C SER A 114 17.88 6.50 6.69
N ILE A 115 17.30 7.69 6.57
CA ILE A 115 16.72 8.14 5.30
C ILE A 115 17.79 8.17 4.21
N SER A 116 18.98 8.67 4.51
CA SER A 116 20.09 8.74 3.55
C SER A 116 20.42 7.34 2.98
N SER A 117 20.66 6.35 3.85
CA SER A 117 20.95 4.98 3.40
C SER A 117 19.76 4.31 2.67
N SER A 118 18.54 4.74 2.97
CA SER A 118 17.35 4.27 2.27
C SER A 118 17.24 4.88 0.86
N LEU A 119 17.66 6.13 0.68
CA LEU A 119 17.72 6.75 -0.64
C LEU A 119 18.75 6.09 -1.56
N ASP A 120 19.90 5.69 -1.02
CA ASP A 120 20.92 4.91 -1.76
C ASP A 120 20.39 3.52 -2.14
N LEU A 121 19.67 2.88 -1.22
CA LEU A 121 19.03 1.58 -1.49
C LEU A 121 17.93 1.67 -2.56
N ILE A 122 17.19 2.78 -2.62
CA ILE A 122 16.19 3.02 -3.66
C ILE A 122 16.82 3.03 -5.05
N ASP A 123 18.02 3.61 -5.22
CA ASP A 123 18.75 3.56 -6.50
C ASP A 123 19.06 2.11 -6.90
N ASP A 124 19.55 1.31 -5.96
CA ASP A 124 19.82 -0.12 -6.21
C ASP A 124 18.55 -0.89 -6.61
N ILE A 125 17.43 -0.66 -5.90
CA ILE A 125 16.16 -1.34 -6.17
C ILE A 125 15.58 -0.86 -7.51
N GLN A 126 15.62 0.44 -7.81
CA GLN A 126 15.12 0.98 -9.07
C GLN A 126 15.89 0.41 -10.26
N ASN A 127 17.22 0.36 -10.17
CA ASN A 127 18.05 -0.25 -11.21
C ASN A 127 17.71 -1.74 -11.41
N LEU A 128 17.42 -2.46 -10.31
CA LEU A 128 17.00 -3.86 -10.38
C LEU A 128 15.62 -3.99 -11.04
N CYS A 129 14.67 -3.13 -10.68
CA CYS A 129 13.34 -3.11 -11.27
C CYS A 129 13.39 -2.86 -12.79
N ILE A 130 14.20 -1.90 -13.24
CA ILE A 130 14.40 -1.63 -14.67
C ILE A 130 14.94 -2.88 -15.38
N LYS A 131 16.00 -3.52 -14.83
CA LYS A 131 16.60 -4.72 -15.40
C LYS A 131 15.64 -5.91 -15.49
N LYS A 132 14.67 -5.99 -14.58
CA LYS A 132 13.72 -7.10 -14.45
C LYS A 132 12.33 -6.77 -14.98
N ASN A 133 12.17 -5.63 -15.66
CA ASN A 133 10.89 -5.12 -16.19
C ASN A 133 9.78 -5.10 -15.12
N LYS A 134 10.11 -4.56 -13.94
CA LYS A 134 9.20 -4.38 -12.81
C LYS A 134 9.04 -2.90 -12.50
N THR A 135 7.98 -2.55 -11.80
CA THR A 135 7.74 -1.18 -11.32
C THR A 135 8.16 -1.09 -9.85
N LEU A 136 8.88 -0.01 -9.49
CA LEU A 136 9.10 0.34 -8.09
C LEU A 136 8.00 1.29 -7.63
N LEU A 137 7.26 0.88 -6.59
CA LEU A 137 6.32 1.73 -5.85
C LEU A 137 6.97 2.18 -4.54
N ILE A 138 7.07 3.48 -4.34
CA ILE A 138 7.51 4.05 -3.05
C ILE A 138 6.29 4.42 -2.21
N TYR A 139 6.17 3.82 -1.03
CA TYR A 139 5.26 4.27 0.02
C TYR A 139 5.95 5.37 0.83
N LEU A 140 5.55 6.63 0.61
CA LEU A 140 6.14 7.77 1.31
C LEU A 140 5.43 7.96 2.66
N SER A 141 5.96 7.30 3.69
CA SER A 141 5.41 7.27 5.03
C SER A 141 5.55 8.62 5.75
N MET A 142 4.64 8.91 6.69
CA MET A 142 4.52 10.18 7.40
C MET A 142 4.25 11.37 6.47
N ALA A 143 3.60 11.12 5.33
CA ALA A 143 3.33 12.16 4.34
C ALA A 143 2.40 13.28 4.85
N PHE A 144 1.62 13.03 5.88
CA PHE A 144 0.66 13.97 6.49
C PHE A 144 1.06 14.41 7.89
N GLY A 145 2.34 14.29 8.25
CA GLY A 145 2.86 14.64 9.56
C GLY A 145 3.42 13.45 10.33
N ASN A 146 4.03 13.72 11.48
CA ASN A 146 4.64 12.70 12.33
C ASN A 146 4.35 12.99 13.82
N PRO A 147 4.34 11.94 14.69
CA PRO A 147 4.08 12.10 16.11
C PRO A 147 5.36 12.38 16.93
N TYR A 148 6.50 12.57 16.28
CA TYR A 148 7.80 12.63 16.95
C TYR A 148 8.30 14.07 17.16
N GLY A 149 7.52 15.09 16.75
CA GLY A 149 7.95 16.48 16.81
C GLY A 149 9.04 16.85 15.80
N GLU A 150 9.32 15.99 14.82
CA GLU A 150 10.23 16.33 13.72
C GLU A 150 9.54 17.34 12.80
N HIS A 151 10.35 18.21 12.20
CA HIS A 151 9.85 19.17 11.23
C HIS A 151 9.11 18.48 10.09
N TRP A 152 7.93 18.99 9.78
CA TRP A 152 7.11 18.55 8.66
C TRP A 152 6.55 19.78 7.93
N SER A 153 6.59 19.75 6.60
CA SER A 153 5.94 20.75 5.74
C SER A 153 5.68 20.18 4.35
N ASN A 154 4.83 20.84 3.57
CA ASN A 154 4.56 20.48 2.17
C ASN A 154 5.85 20.56 1.34
N GLU A 155 6.70 21.55 1.57
CA GLU A 155 8.00 21.73 0.87
C GLU A 155 8.93 20.54 1.14
N LEU A 156 8.95 20.05 2.40
CA LEU A 156 9.71 18.86 2.74
C LEU A 156 9.21 17.65 1.95
N LEU A 157 7.91 17.38 1.95
CA LEU A 157 7.33 16.29 1.16
C LEU A 157 7.65 16.43 -0.34
N PHE A 158 7.48 17.63 -0.90
CA PHE A 158 7.78 17.89 -2.31
C PHE A 158 9.26 17.69 -2.64
N SER A 159 10.16 17.96 -1.70
CA SER A 159 11.58 17.65 -1.85
C SER A 159 11.83 16.14 -2.03
N TYR A 160 11.06 15.30 -1.33
CA TYR A 160 11.14 13.84 -1.49
C TYR A 160 10.51 13.36 -2.78
N LEU A 161 9.37 13.91 -3.18
CA LEU A 161 8.76 13.59 -4.49
C LEU A 161 9.70 13.96 -5.64
N LYS A 162 10.38 15.11 -5.53
CA LYS A 162 11.42 15.52 -6.50
C LYS A 162 12.56 14.51 -6.55
N LYS A 163 13.08 14.07 -5.40
CA LYS A 163 14.12 13.02 -5.33
C LYS A 163 13.64 11.72 -5.97
N MET A 164 12.39 11.30 -5.74
CA MET A 164 11.85 10.08 -6.36
C MET A 164 11.81 10.23 -7.89
N LYS A 165 11.36 11.37 -8.40
CA LYS A 165 11.36 11.66 -9.84
C LYS A 165 12.78 11.63 -10.43
N GLU A 166 13.75 12.26 -9.75
CA GLU A 166 15.16 12.29 -10.18
C GLU A 166 15.79 10.89 -10.21
N LYS A 167 15.35 9.98 -9.33
CA LYS A 167 15.75 8.57 -9.32
C LYS A 167 14.98 7.71 -10.34
N GLY A 168 14.10 8.29 -11.14
CA GLY A 168 13.32 7.58 -12.17
C GLY A 168 12.17 6.73 -11.59
N VAL A 169 11.78 6.97 -10.34
CA VAL A 169 10.59 6.33 -9.75
C VAL A 169 9.34 6.94 -10.40
N THR A 170 8.46 6.07 -10.88
CA THR A 170 7.24 6.48 -11.60
C THR A 170 5.96 6.30 -10.80
N MET A 171 6.02 5.66 -9.63
CA MET A 171 4.86 5.31 -8.82
C MET A 171 5.13 5.58 -7.33
N VAL A 172 4.29 6.42 -6.70
CA VAL A 172 4.40 6.79 -5.27
C VAL A 172 3.03 6.75 -4.63
N SER A 173 2.91 6.16 -3.43
CA SER A 173 1.73 6.31 -2.56
C SER A 173 2.08 7.22 -1.39
N LEU A 174 1.34 8.32 -1.22
CA LEU A 174 1.44 9.16 -0.02
C LEU A 174 0.72 8.44 1.13
N ALA A 175 1.47 8.10 2.18
CA ALA A 175 0.94 7.30 3.27
C ALA A 175 0.64 8.16 4.51
N ASP A 176 -0.63 8.14 4.94
CA ASP A 176 -1.08 8.68 6.22
C ASP A 176 -0.86 7.65 7.32
N THR A 177 0.41 7.44 7.67
CA THR A 177 0.88 6.33 8.51
C THR A 177 0.21 6.27 9.90
N ILE A 178 -0.20 7.43 10.43
CA ILE A 178 -0.80 7.54 11.77
C ILE A 178 -2.27 8.02 11.75
N GLY A 179 -2.85 8.15 10.56
CA GLY A 179 -4.26 8.48 10.38
C GLY A 179 -4.66 9.90 10.79
N ASN A 180 -3.70 10.83 10.82
CA ASN A 180 -3.94 12.21 11.27
C ASN A 180 -4.25 13.20 10.15
N SER A 181 -4.33 12.75 8.90
CA SER A 181 -4.76 13.60 7.79
C SER A 181 -6.20 14.09 7.98
N THR A 182 -6.42 15.34 7.63
CA THR A 182 -7.75 15.96 7.53
C THR A 182 -8.19 16.01 6.08
N GLU A 183 -9.48 16.20 5.83
CA GLU A 183 -10.02 16.42 4.48
C GLU A 183 -9.25 17.52 3.73
N GLN A 184 -9.04 18.66 4.39
CA GLN A 184 -8.33 19.79 3.79
C GLN A 184 -6.87 19.43 3.46
N SER A 185 -6.16 18.76 4.39
CA SER A 185 -4.77 18.37 4.15
C SER A 185 -4.64 17.34 3.02
N ILE A 186 -5.59 16.40 2.89
CA ILE A 186 -5.62 15.44 1.79
C ILE A 186 -5.83 16.17 0.47
N TYR A 187 -6.83 17.06 0.41
CA TYR A 187 -7.16 17.79 -0.81
C TYR A 187 -5.97 18.62 -1.31
N ASP A 188 -5.43 19.48 -0.44
CA ASP A 188 -4.37 20.41 -0.81
C ASP A 188 -3.09 19.66 -1.19
N LEU A 189 -2.66 18.74 -0.32
CA LEU A 189 -1.40 18.02 -0.53
C LEU A 189 -1.45 17.14 -1.78
N TYR A 190 -2.56 16.43 -2.01
CA TYR A 190 -2.69 15.59 -3.20
C TYR A 190 -2.75 16.44 -4.47
N LYS A 191 -3.58 17.47 -4.50
CA LYS A 191 -3.74 18.35 -5.66
C LYS A 191 -2.41 19.00 -6.06
N ASP A 192 -1.69 19.54 -5.09
CA ASP A 192 -0.39 20.21 -5.33
C ASP A 192 0.68 19.19 -5.79
N SER A 193 0.72 18.01 -5.16
CA SER A 193 1.62 16.94 -5.56
C SER A 193 1.34 16.46 -6.99
N ASN A 194 0.08 16.19 -7.32
CA ASN A 194 -0.32 15.66 -8.63
C ASN A 194 -0.09 16.67 -9.77
N SER A 195 -0.26 17.97 -9.49
CA SER A 195 -0.02 19.03 -10.47
C SER A 195 1.47 19.32 -10.72
N SER A 196 2.31 19.13 -9.69
CA SER A 196 3.74 19.50 -9.72
C SER A 196 4.65 18.38 -10.22
N PHE A 197 4.22 17.13 -10.09
CA PHE A 197 5.05 15.97 -10.41
C PHE A 197 4.39 15.06 -11.43
N ASN A 198 5.10 14.74 -12.50
CA ASN A 198 4.68 13.74 -13.49
C ASN A 198 5.05 12.32 -12.99
N ILE A 199 4.38 11.89 -11.91
CA ILE A 199 4.52 10.58 -11.26
C ILE A 199 3.10 10.07 -11.03
N ASP A 200 2.86 8.77 -11.13
CA ASP A 200 1.58 8.15 -10.70
C ASP A 200 1.50 8.24 -9.16
N ILE A 201 0.76 9.21 -8.65
CA ILE A 201 0.59 9.40 -7.20
C ILE A 201 -0.73 8.75 -6.76
N GLY A 202 -0.66 7.88 -5.75
CA GLY A 202 -1.81 7.29 -5.07
C GLY A 202 -1.82 7.66 -3.59
N LEU A 203 -2.84 7.20 -2.90
CA LEU A 203 -3.01 7.42 -1.46
C LEU A 203 -3.13 6.08 -0.72
N HIS A 204 -2.35 5.95 0.34
CA HIS A 204 -2.43 4.91 1.34
C HIS A 204 -2.83 5.55 2.68
N LEU A 205 -4.14 5.67 2.89
CA LEU A 205 -4.68 6.39 4.04
C LEU A 205 -5.04 5.42 5.16
N HIS A 206 -4.67 5.80 6.38
CA HIS A 206 -5.25 5.21 7.57
C HIS A 206 -6.32 6.14 8.14
N SER A 207 -7.36 5.57 8.72
CA SER A 207 -8.50 6.35 9.21
C SER A 207 -9.22 5.69 10.37
N LYS A 208 -9.86 6.51 11.19
CA LYS A 208 -10.96 6.06 12.04
C LYS A 208 -12.19 5.82 11.17
N ALA A 209 -13.04 4.89 11.55
CA ALA A 209 -14.24 4.54 10.78
C ALA A 209 -15.16 5.76 10.51
N SER A 210 -15.22 6.72 11.44
CA SER A 210 -16.02 7.95 11.30
C SER A 210 -15.58 8.85 10.15
N ASP A 211 -14.29 8.84 9.79
CA ASP A 211 -13.66 9.83 8.92
C ASP A 211 -13.42 9.29 7.50
N VAL A 212 -13.58 7.99 7.30
CA VAL A 212 -13.29 7.30 6.04
C VAL A 212 -13.96 7.94 4.84
N SER A 213 -15.29 8.16 4.92
CA SER A 213 -16.07 8.70 3.79
C SER A 213 -15.61 10.09 3.38
N LEU A 214 -15.29 10.93 4.36
CA LEU A 214 -14.82 12.30 4.15
C LEU A 214 -13.43 12.31 3.51
N LYS A 215 -12.53 11.43 3.98
CA LYS A 215 -11.18 11.28 3.40
C LYS A 215 -11.23 10.78 1.95
N ILE A 216 -12.09 9.79 1.64
CA ILE A 216 -12.27 9.31 0.26
C ILE A 216 -12.82 10.42 -0.64
N ASP A 217 -13.87 11.13 -0.23
CA ASP A 217 -14.48 12.21 -1.02
C ASP A 217 -13.47 13.33 -1.28
N SER A 218 -12.72 13.74 -0.25
CA SER A 218 -11.69 14.76 -0.37
C SER A 218 -10.58 14.34 -1.35
N ALA A 219 -10.06 13.12 -1.22
CA ALA A 219 -9.05 12.57 -2.12
C ALA A 219 -9.54 12.51 -3.58
N TRP A 220 -10.77 12.05 -3.79
CA TRP A 220 -11.39 12.00 -5.12
C TRP A 220 -11.53 13.40 -5.75
N ASN A 221 -12.02 14.36 -4.99
CA ASN A 221 -12.20 15.75 -5.42
C ASN A 221 -10.86 16.45 -5.71
N ALA A 222 -9.78 16.05 -5.02
CA ALA A 222 -8.41 16.49 -5.32
C ALA A 222 -7.84 15.86 -6.61
N GLY A 223 -8.52 14.88 -7.20
CA GLY A 223 -8.10 14.20 -8.43
C GLY A 223 -7.42 12.84 -8.20
N CYS A 224 -7.44 12.29 -6.99
CA CYS A 224 -6.88 10.97 -6.73
C CYS A 224 -7.68 9.89 -7.48
N ARG A 225 -6.95 8.99 -8.15
CA ARG A 225 -7.52 7.88 -8.92
C ARG A 225 -6.81 6.56 -8.64
N ARG A 226 -6.01 6.49 -7.57
CA ARG A 226 -5.39 5.27 -7.08
C ARG A 226 -5.42 5.24 -5.56
N PHE A 227 -6.13 4.25 -5.02
CA PHE A 227 -6.36 4.06 -3.59
C PHE A 227 -5.85 2.71 -3.14
N ASP A 228 -5.16 2.70 -2.03
CA ASP A 228 -4.81 1.49 -1.28
C ASP A 228 -5.89 1.26 -0.23
N VAL A 229 -6.42 0.04 -0.18
CA VAL A 229 -7.56 -0.34 0.67
C VAL A 229 -7.35 -1.73 1.26
N ALA A 230 -8.13 -2.09 2.25
CA ALA A 230 -8.19 -3.45 2.77
C ALA A 230 -9.62 -3.81 3.17
N ILE A 231 -10.06 -5.04 2.88
CA ILE A 231 -11.38 -5.53 3.32
C ILE A 231 -11.54 -5.32 4.83
N ASN A 232 -12.69 -4.79 5.25
CA ASN A 232 -13.02 -4.39 6.63
C ASN A 232 -12.07 -3.34 7.24
N GLY A 233 -11.19 -2.70 6.46
CA GLY A 233 -10.20 -1.75 6.96
C GLY A 233 -9.13 -2.40 7.85
N HIS A 234 -8.92 -3.71 7.76
CA HIS A 234 -7.91 -4.41 8.56
C HIS A 234 -6.50 -3.91 8.26
N GLY A 235 -5.63 -4.04 9.27
CA GLY A 235 -4.25 -3.56 9.22
C GLY A 235 -4.11 -2.16 9.80
N GLY A 236 -2.97 -1.57 9.58
CA GLY A 236 -2.57 -0.30 10.16
C GLY A 236 -1.15 -0.38 10.70
N CYS A 237 -0.56 0.76 11.00
CA CYS A 237 0.81 0.82 11.48
C CYS A 237 0.88 0.41 12.96
N PRO A 238 1.63 -0.64 13.34
CA PRO A 238 1.79 -1.04 14.74
C PRO A 238 2.50 0.03 15.60
N PHE A 239 3.10 1.04 14.97
CA PHE A 239 3.73 2.18 15.63
C PHE A 239 2.81 3.40 15.76
N ALA A 240 1.55 3.32 15.30
CA ALA A 240 0.53 4.34 15.58
C ALA A 240 0.13 4.25 17.05
N GLN A 241 0.33 5.34 17.80
CA GLN A 241 0.03 5.35 19.24
C GLN A 241 -1.48 5.39 19.50
N ASN A 242 -1.94 4.45 20.34
CA ASN A 242 -3.15 4.49 21.18
C ASN A 242 -4.53 4.23 20.59
N GLU A 243 -4.78 4.10 19.28
CA GLU A 243 -6.03 3.57 18.73
C GLU A 243 -5.70 2.78 17.46
N LEU A 244 -6.35 1.65 17.26
CA LEU A 244 -6.30 0.90 16.00
C LEU A 244 -6.89 1.76 14.88
N ILE A 245 -6.02 2.52 14.22
CA ILE A 245 -6.33 3.24 13.01
C ILE A 245 -6.09 2.25 11.88
N GLY A 246 -7.19 1.84 11.21
CA GLY A 246 -7.14 0.85 10.14
C GLY A 246 -6.91 1.46 8.76
N ASN A 247 -6.73 0.60 7.79
CA ASN A 247 -6.76 0.97 6.36
C ASN A 247 -8.14 1.54 5.98
N ILE A 248 -8.23 2.20 4.85
CA ILE A 248 -9.53 2.50 4.23
C ILE A 248 -10.23 1.18 3.92
N PRO A 249 -11.46 0.94 4.45
CA PRO A 249 -12.20 -0.28 4.10
C PRO A 249 -12.57 -0.29 2.63
N THR A 250 -12.30 -1.41 1.95
CA THR A 250 -12.65 -1.61 0.54
C THR A 250 -14.13 -1.39 0.28
N GLU A 251 -14.98 -1.85 1.21
CA GLU A 251 -16.43 -1.66 1.18
C GLU A 251 -16.82 -0.18 1.11
N MET A 252 -16.14 0.66 1.88
CA MET A 252 -16.44 2.09 1.92
C MET A 252 -16.04 2.78 0.60
N LEU A 253 -14.89 2.40 0.02
CA LEU A 253 -14.51 2.89 -1.29
C LEU A 253 -15.50 2.45 -2.37
N LEU A 254 -15.91 1.18 -2.40
CA LEU A 254 -16.87 0.66 -3.38
C LEU A 254 -18.24 1.33 -3.23
N ASN A 255 -18.73 1.55 -2.01
CA ASN A 255 -19.96 2.30 -1.76
C ASN A 255 -19.87 3.75 -2.28
N PHE A 256 -18.73 4.41 -2.10
CA PHE A 256 -18.48 5.74 -2.66
C PHE A 256 -18.54 5.71 -4.19
N LEU A 257 -17.85 4.79 -4.84
CA LEU A 257 -17.83 4.65 -6.31
C LEU A 257 -19.23 4.40 -6.85
N PHE A 258 -20.00 3.53 -6.21
CA PHE A 258 -21.38 3.26 -6.57
C PHE A 258 -22.26 4.53 -6.44
N SER A 259 -22.16 5.27 -5.33
CA SER A 259 -22.94 6.48 -5.09
C SER A 259 -22.68 7.60 -6.10
N LYS A 260 -21.47 7.62 -6.68
CA LYS A 260 -21.05 8.60 -7.70
C LYS A 260 -21.19 8.07 -9.14
N ASN A 261 -21.70 6.86 -9.35
CA ASN A 261 -21.77 6.17 -10.66
C ASN A 261 -20.40 6.09 -11.37
N ILE A 262 -19.33 5.84 -10.61
CA ILE A 262 -17.95 5.73 -11.15
C ILE A 262 -17.69 4.31 -11.62
N ASN A 263 -17.18 4.15 -12.84
CA ASN A 263 -16.85 2.85 -13.40
C ASN A 263 -15.62 2.23 -12.73
N HIS A 264 -15.74 0.95 -12.35
CA HIS A 264 -14.65 0.13 -11.81
C HIS A 264 -14.68 -1.29 -12.36
N SER A 265 -13.58 -2.04 -12.20
CA SER A 265 -13.41 -3.40 -12.71
C SER A 265 -13.82 -4.51 -11.74
N ILE A 266 -14.23 -4.15 -10.53
CA ILE A 266 -14.50 -5.09 -9.43
C ILE A 266 -15.73 -5.95 -9.71
N ASP A 267 -15.57 -7.28 -9.63
CA ASP A 267 -16.67 -8.26 -9.60
C ASP A 267 -17.26 -8.29 -8.18
N MET A 268 -18.49 -7.80 -8.05
CA MET A 268 -19.17 -7.66 -6.75
C MET A 268 -19.55 -9.01 -6.11
N LEU A 269 -19.81 -10.07 -6.89
CA LEU A 269 -20.10 -11.41 -6.35
C LEU A 269 -18.81 -12.06 -5.80
N ALA A 270 -17.71 -11.91 -6.54
CA ALA A 270 -16.40 -12.34 -6.07
C ALA A 270 -15.96 -11.54 -4.84
N PHE A 271 -16.28 -10.24 -4.79
CA PHE A 271 -15.99 -9.38 -3.62
C PHE A 271 -16.74 -9.86 -2.37
N GLU A 272 -18.02 -10.19 -2.47
CA GLU A 272 -18.79 -10.77 -1.35
C GLU A 272 -18.16 -12.08 -0.85
N SER A 273 -17.73 -12.92 -1.78
CA SER A 273 -17.02 -14.16 -1.45
C SER A 273 -15.68 -13.87 -0.72
N ALA A 274 -14.92 -12.86 -1.18
CA ALA A 274 -13.67 -12.45 -0.55
C ALA A 274 -13.89 -11.88 0.86
N CYS A 275 -14.96 -11.11 1.09
CA CYS A 275 -15.33 -10.62 2.42
C CYS A 275 -15.63 -11.79 3.39
N ASN A 276 -16.32 -12.84 2.92
CA ASN A 276 -16.59 -14.02 3.73
C ASN A 276 -15.29 -14.80 4.04
N GLU A 277 -14.37 -14.89 3.09
CA GLU A 277 -13.07 -15.54 3.32
C GLU A 277 -12.16 -14.71 4.25
N ALA A 278 -12.22 -13.37 4.15
CA ALA A 278 -11.54 -12.48 5.09
C ALA A 278 -11.97 -12.75 6.54
N LYS A 279 -13.29 -12.86 6.81
CA LYS A 279 -13.81 -13.18 8.15
C LYS A 279 -13.21 -14.48 8.69
N LYS A 280 -13.15 -15.54 7.88
CA LYS A 280 -12.52 -16.81 8.27
C LYS A 280 -11.02 -16.66 8.50
N THR A 281 -10.36 -15.90 7.65
CA THR A 281 -8.89 -15.72 7.69
C THR A 281 -8.47 -14.95 8.94
N PHE A 282 -9.23 -13.93 9.30
CA PHE A 282 -8.95 -13.08 10.46
C PHE A 282 -9.63 -13.53 11.74
N ASN A 283 -10.40 -14.66 11.72
CA ASN A 283 -11.14 -15.20 12.88
C ASN A 283 -12.14 -14.20 13.48
N LEU A 284 -12.95 -13.56 12.63
CA LEU A 284 -13.99 -12.59 13.00
C LEU A 284 -15.37 -13.22 13.07
#